data_906ebfc112cff14509e93b71a3e8fbda
#
_entry.id   906ebfc112cff14509e93b71a3e8fbda
#
_cell.length_a   1.000
_cell.length_b   1.000
_cell.length_c   1.000
_cell.angle_alpha   90.00
_cell.angle_beta   90.00
_cell.angle_gamma   90.00
#
_symmetry.space_group_name_H-M   'P 1'
#
loop_
_entity.id
_entity.type
_entity.pdbx_description
1 polymer ?
#
loop_
_entity_poly.entity_id
_entity_poly.type
_entity_poly.pdbx_seq_one_letter_code
_entity_poly.pdbx_strand_id
1 'polypeptide(L)'
;MKLIQSAVAAALVMSFNTVAMDARYEDRTGNLVADLPASESEWSNPSTLIFAYTPVEDPAVYADVWSEFLEHLEAKTGKNVRFFPVQNNAAQIEAMRSGRLHIAGFNTGATPLAVNCAGFNPFTIMAGEDGSFGYEMEIITHPESGINTPEELKGKQLAFTSQTSNSGFKAPSAILDAEYGLKPEVDFNPAFSGAHDNSILGVAYQDYDAAAVANSVLNRMLSREVVKADAIKSIYKSQTFPTTAYGFAHNLHPDLQAQIQDAFFSFDWEGTKLKEEFERNGESQFIPITYQEHWEVIRTIDTANQVSYTCS
;
A
#
# COMPACT_ATOMS: atom_id res chain seq x y z
N MET A 1 -38.37 -54.75 14.66
CA MET A 1 -38.10 -53.44 15.20
C MET A 1 -36.83 -52.91 14.52
N LYS A 2 -36.96 -52.04 13.52
CA LYS A 2 -35.83 -51.42 12.82
C LYS A 2 -35.68 -50.00 13.38
N LEU A 3 -34.54 -49.76 14.05
CA LEU A 3 -34.16 -48.40 14.49
C LEU A 3 -33.64 -47.63 13.27
N ILE A 4 -34.30 -46.54 12.95
CA ILE A 4 -33.89 -45.55 11.98
C ILE A 4 -32.99 -44.54 12.72
N GLN A 5 -31.69 -44.56 12.45
CA GLN A 5 -30.77 -43.52 12.90
C GLN A 5 -30.85 -42.35 11.92
N SER A 6 -31.43 -41.25 12.37
CA SER A 6 -31.42 -39.99 11.65
C SER A 6 -30.09 -39.28 11.91
N ALA A 7 -29.23 -39.22 10.89
CA ALA A 7 -28.03 -38.40 10.90
C ALA A 7 -28.43 -36.95 10.64
N VAL A 8 -28.32 -36.09 11.64
CA VAL A 8 -28.41 -34.63 11.49
C VAL A 8 -27.08 -34.13 10.98
N ALA A 9 -27.01 -33.78 9.70
CA ALA A 9 -25.88 -33.07 9.13
C ALA A 9 -25.92 -31.62 9.60
N ALA A 10 -25.07 -31.27 10.56
CA ALA A 10 -24.84 -29.87 10.93
C ALA A 10 -24.04 -29.23 9.79
N ALA A 11 -24.69 -28.42 8.97
CA ALA A 11 -24.02 -27.51 8.03
C ALA A 11 -23.30 -26.42 8.85
N LEU A 12 -21.97 -26.48 8.88
CA LEU A 12 -21.14 -25.40 9.37
C LEU A 12 -21.26 -24.23 8.36
N VAL A 13 -22.11 -23.27 8.65
CA VAL A 13 -22.12 -21.99 7.95
C VAL A 13 -20.88 -21.25 8.44
N MET A 14 -19.78 -21.34 7.68
CA MET A 14 -18.66 -20.42 7.84
C MET A 14 -19.18 -19.03 7.46
N SER A 15 -19.52 -18.23 8.46
CA SER A 15 -19.76 -16.80 8.28
C SER A 15 -18.42 -16.17 7.90
N PHE A 16 -18.18 -16.02 6.60
CA PHE A 16 -17.16 -15.08 6.17
C PHE A 16 -17.61 -13.70 6.66
N ASN A 17 -16.92 -13.19 7.67
CA ASN A 17 -17.02 -11.77 8.00
C ASN A 17 -16.47 -11.00 6.82
N THR A 18 -17.30 -10.71 5.84
CA THR A 18 -17.00 -9.67 4.86
C THR A 18 -16.91 -8.40 5.66
N VAL A 19 -15.72 -7.81 5.76
CA VAL A 19 -15.57 -6.48 6.34
C VAL A 19 -16.43 -5.56 5.50
N ALA A 20 -17.56 -5.14 6.06
CA ALA A 20 -18.52 -4.29 5.37
C ALA A 20 -17.87 -2.92 5.15
N MET A 21 -18.01 -2.40 3.94
CA MET A 21 -17.64 -1.02 3.61
C MET A 21 -18.34 -0.05 4.57
N ASP A 22 -17.73 1.11 4.85
CA ASP A 22 -18.37 2.15 5.66
C ASP A 22 -19.76 2.48 5.12
N ALA A 23 -20.75 2.63 6.01
CA ALA A 23 -22.16 2.84 5.66
C ALA A 23 -22.44 4.08 4.77
N ARG A 24 -21.45 4.97 4.59
CA ARG A 24 -21.51 6.11 3.67
C ARG A 24 -21.36 5.72 2.21
N TYR A 25 -20.86 4.54 1.91
CA TYR A 25 -20.55 4.07 0.57
C TYR A 25 -21.42 2.88 0.20
N GLU A 26 -21.78 2.80 -1.06
CA GLU A 26 -22.51 1.68 -1.64
C GLU A 26 -21.61 0.93 -2.62
N ASP A 27 -21.69 -0.39 -2.62
CA ASP A 27 -21.10 -1.28 -3.63
C ASP A 27 -22.22 -2.14 -4.21
N ARG A 28 -22.93 -1.60 -5.20
CA ARG A 28 -24.05 -2.26 -5.87
C ARG A 28 -23.60 -3.28 -6.91
N THR A 29 -22.36 -3.15 -7.35
CA THR A 29 -21.78 -4.00 -8.40
C THR A 29 -21.03 -5.20 -7.84
N GLY A 30 -20.71 -5.21 -6.56
CA GLY A 30 -19.96 -6.26 -5.88
C GLY A 30 -18.48 -6.30 -6.25
N ASN A 31 -17.92 -5.17 -6.69
CA ASN A 31 -16.51 -5.05 -7.07
C ASN A 31 -15.60 -4.59 -5.91
N LEU A 32 -16.15 -4.47 -4.70
CA LEU A 32 -15.49 -4.14 -3.45
C LEU A 32 -14.95 -2.69 -3.38
N VAL A 33 -15.40 -1.81 -4.25
CA VAL A 33 -15.11 -0.36 -4.20
C VAL A 33 -16.41 0.45 -4.17
N ALA A 34 -16.33 1.67 -3.66
CA ALA A 34 -17.48 2.55 -3.60
C ALA A 34 -17.96 2.95 -5.00
N ASP A 35 -19.24 2.76 -5.27
CA ASP A 35 -19.90 3.24 -6.47
C ASP A 35 -19.96 4.77 -6.50
N LEU A 36 -20.07 5.32 -7.70
CA LEU A 36 -20.46 6.71 -7.88
C LEU A 36 -21.81 6.98 -7.20
N PRO A 37 -21.97 8.07 -6.41
CA PRO A 37 -23.25 8.42 -5.83
C PRO A 37 -24.37 8.49 -6.86
N ALA A 38 -25.56 7.98 -6.50
CA ALA A 38 -26.70 7.96 -7.40
C ALA A 38 -27.23 9.37 -7.77
N SER A 39 -27.04 10.33 -6.86
CA SER A 39 -27.45 11.72 -7.09
C SER A 39 -26.29 12.54 -7.66
N GLU A 40 -26.50 13.19 -8.79
CA GLU A 40 -25.51 14.08 -9.41
C GLU A 40 -25.14 15.27 -8.50
N SER A 41 -26.01 15.65 -7.58
CA SER A 41 -25.73 16.71 -6.61
C SER A 41 -24.62 16.35 -5.60
N GLU A 42 -24.28 15.07 -5.49
CA GLU A 42 -23.20 14.56 -4.64
C GLU A 42 -21.88 14.40 -5.41
N TRP A 43 -21.90 14.63 -6.73
CA TRP A 43 -20.69 14.55 -7.54
C TRP A 43 -19.80 15.77 -7.33
N SER A 44 -18.53 15.51 -7.14
CA SER A 44 -17.51 16.55 -6.94
C SER A 44 -16.82 16.89 -8.26
N ASN A 45 -16.78 18.17 -8.60
CA ASN A 45 -16.05 18.68 -9.78
C ASN A 45 -15.20 19.90 -9.38
N PRO A 46 -14.14 19.72 -8.58
CA PRO A 46 -13.35 20.81 -8.05
C PRO A 46 -12.57 21.55 -9.17
N SER A 47 -12.31 22.83 -8.97
CA SER A 47 -11.44 23.62 -9.85
C SER A 47 -9.95 23.31 -9.66
N THR A 48 -9.59 22.76 -8.50
CA THR A 48 -8.23 22.33 -8.15
C THR A 48 -8.27 20.89 -7.68
N LEU A 49 -7.52 20.03 -8.34
CA LEU A 49 -7.28 18.66 -7.92
C LEU A 49 -6.12 18.62 -6.93
N ILE A 50 -6.27 17.85 -5.87
CA ILE A 50 -5.21 17.57 -4.91
C ILE A 50 -4.76 16.14 -5.10
N PHE A 51 -3.47 15.96 -5.33
CA PHE A 51 -2.80 14.67 -5.48
C PHE A 51 -1.87 14.41 -4.30
N ALA A 52 -1.86 13.20 -3.78
CA ALA A 52 -0.91 12.77 -2.75
C ALA A 52 -0.30 11.41 -3.10
N TYR A 53 1.01 11.30 -2.92
CA TYR A 53 1.72 10.02 -2.96
C TYR A 53 1.82 9.42 -1.55
N THR A 54 1.83 8.11 -1.46
CA THR A 54 1.91 7.39 -0.18
C THR A 54 3.17 7.74 0.62
N PRO A 55 3.07 7.92 1.95
CA PRO A 55 4.21 8.28 2.80
C PRO A 55 5.08 7.06 3.14
N VAL A 56 5.75 6.48 2.14
CA VAL A 56 6.70 5.35 2.33
C VAL A 56 8.11 5.82 2.68
N GLU A 57 8.42 7.06 2.35
CA GLU A 57 9.63 7.82 2.65
C GLU A 57 9.25 9.27 2.96
N ASP A 58 10.24 10.16 3.18
CA ASP A 58 9.97 11.60 3.35
C ASP A 58 9.17 12.15 2.15
N PRO A 59 7.97 12.69 2.37
CA PRO A 59 7.13 13.20 1.28
C PRO A 59 7.77 14.32 0.46
N ALA A 60 8.73 15.04 1.00
CA ALA A 60 9.44 16.12 0.28
C ALA A 60 10.23 15.58 -0.93
N VAL A 61 10.67 14.33 -0.90
CA VAL A 61 11.39 13.68 -2.01
C VAL A 61 10.51 13.59 -3.25
N TYR A 62 9.20 13.39 -3.07
CA TYR A 62 8.29 13.07 -4.17
C TYR A 62 7.62 14.28 -4.83
N ALA A 63 7.66 15.48 -4.23
CA ALA A 63 7.05 16.65 -4.83
C ALA A 63 7.64 16.99 -6.21
N ASP A 64 8.95 16.81 -6.36
CA ASP A 64 9.69 17.04 -7.60
C ASP A 64 9.55 15.85 -8.57
N VAL A 65 9.58 14.62 -8.06
CA VAL A 65 9.44 13.39 -8.86
C VAL A 65 8.12 13.34 -9.63
N TRP A 66 7.04 13.81 -9.03
CA TRP A 66 5.71 13.83 -9.65
C TRP A 66 5.42 15.06 -10.53
N SER A 67 6.32 16.05 -10.59
CA SER A 67 6.04 17.34 -11.21
C SER A 67 5.55 17.24 -12.66
N GLU A 68 6.24 16.51 -13.53
CA GLU A 68 5.87 16.37 -14.94
C GLU A 68 4.56 15.61 -15.12
N PHE A 69 4.30 14.60 -14.28
CA PHE A 69 3.02 13.90 -14.28
C PHE A 69 1.86 14.84 -13.88
N LEU A 70 2.06 15.69 -12.88
CA LEU A 70 1.03 16.64 -12.43
C LEU A 70 0.73 17.70 -13.49
N GLU A 71 1.73 18.18 -14.23
CA GLU A 71 1.56 19.07 -15.38
C GLU A 71 0.78 18.36 -16.50
N HIS A 72 1.07 17.10 -16.78
CA HIS A 72 0.31 16.29 -17.74
C HIS A 72 -1.15 16.11 -17.30
N LEU A 73 -1.39 15.85 -16.02
CA LEU A 73 -2.72 15.71 -15.43
C LEU A 73 -3.50 17.05 -15.53
N GLU A 74 -2.86 18.20 -15.32
CA GLU A 74 -3.44 19.53 -15.55
C GLU A 74 -3.89 19.69 -17.02
N ALA A 75 -3.01 19.34 -17.96
CA ALA A 75 -3.30 19.44 -19.39
C ALA A 75 -4.49 18.56 -19.82
N LYS A 76 -4.60 17.34 -19.26
CA LYS A 76 -5.67 16.38 -19.59
C LYS A 76 -7.03 16.75 -18.96
N THR A 77 -7.01 17.27 -17.74
CA THR A 77 -8.24 17.58 -17.00
C THR A 77 -8.71 19.02 -17.14
N GLY A 78 -7.84 19.93 -17.56
CA GLY A 78 -8.11 21.37 -17.54
C GLY A 78 -8.28 21.95 -16.13
N LYS A 79 -7.82 21.23 -15.11
CA LYS A 79 -7.87 21.64 -13.70
C LYS A 79 -6.50 22.07 -13.23
N ASN A 80 -6.42 22.94 -12.21
CA ASN A 80 -5.16 23.10 -11.48
C ASN A 80 -4.90 21.83 -10.68
N VAL A 81 -3.64 21.38 -10.62
CA VAL A 81 -3.26 20.19 -9.82
C VAL A 81 -2.20 20.59 -8.80
N ARG A 82 -2.33 20.12 -7.56
CA ARG A 82 -1.38 20.40 -6.49
C ARG A 82 -0.96 19.11 -5.79
N PHE A 83 0.35 18.98 -5.59
CA PHE A 83 0.90 17.96 -4.71
C PHE A 83 0.63 18.30 -3.25
N PHE A 84 0.14 17.32 -2.48
CA PHE A 84 -0.09 17.44 -1.05
C PHE A 84 0.82 16.46 -0.31
N PRO A 85 1.89 16.93 0.35
CA PRO A 85 2.77 16.06 1.13
C PRO A 85 2.04 15.57 2.39
N VAL A 86 1.89 14.26 2.52
CA VAL A 86 1.28 13.62 3.69
C VAL A 86 2.32 12.88 4.51
N GLN A 87 2.20 12.93 5.84
CA GLN A 87 3.19 12.36 6.76
C GLN A 87 2.87 10.91 7.16
N ASN A 88 1.61 10.49 7.02
CA ASN A 88 1.18 9.14 7.35
C ASN A 88 -0.11 8.77 6.64
N ASN A 89 -0.39 7.46 6.57
CA ASN A 89 -1.57 6.93 5.88
C ASN A 89 -2.89 7.39 6.50
N ALA A 90 -2.96 7.56 7.82
CA ALA A 90 -4.20 7.99 8.48
C ALA A 90 -4.59 9.41 8.05
N ALA A 91 -3.63 10.34 7.98
CA ALA A 91 -3.84 11.69 7.48
C ALA A 91 -4.25 11.70 5.99
N GLN A 92 -3.67 10.81 5.18
CA GLN A 92 -4.00 10.67 3.76
C GLN A 92 -5.43 10.17 3.57
N ILE A 93 -5.82 9.12 4.29
CA ILE A 93 -7.18 8.55 4.28
C ILE A 93 -8.20 9.60 4.74
N GLU A 94 -7.93 10.32 5.83
CA GLU A 94 -8.82 11.36 6.34
C GLU A 94 -8.93 12.55 5.38
N ALA A 95 -7.86 12.94 4.70
CA ALA A 95 -7.91 14.00 3.69
C ALA A 95 -8.83 13.60 2.52
N MET A 96 -8.79 12.33 2.06
CA MET A 96 -9.70 11.85 1.02
C MET A 96 -11.13 11.72 1.53
N ARG A 97 -11.34 11.13 2.71
CA ARG A 97 -12.64 10.97 3.36
C ARG A 97 -13.39 12.30 3.52
N SER A 98 -12.65 13.36 3.83
CA SER A 98 -13.19 14.72 4.01
C SER A 98 -13.30 15.54 2.72
N GLY A 99 -13.00 14.96 1.55
CA GLY A 99 -13.08 15.63 0.24
C GLY A 99 -11.95 16.64 -0.01
N ARG A 100 -10.88 16.62 0.78
CA ARG A 100 -9.70 17.50 0.61
C ARG A 100 -8.61 16.87 -0.26
N LEU A 101 -8.67 15.56 -0.51
CA LEU A 101 -7.76 14.82 -1.38
C LEU A 101 -8.61 14.13 -2.47
N HIS A 102 -8.23 14.30 -3.72
CA HIS A 102 -9.01 13.86 -4.86
C HIS A 102 -8.40 12.67 -5.59
N ILE A 103 -7.07 12.64 -5.71
CA ILE A 103 -6.30 11.59 -6.39
C ILE A 103 -5.17 11.18 -5.45
N ALA A 104 -4.96 9.89 -5.31
CA ALA A 104 -3.92 9.40 -4.41
C ALA A 104 -3.24 8.13 -4.91
N GLY A 105 -1.97 7.96 -4.51
CA GLY A 105 -1.34 6.67 -4.41
C GLY A 105 -1.39 6.19 -2.96
N PHE A 106 -2.06 5.09 -2.67
CA PHE A 106 -2.04 4.43 -1.36
C PHE A 106 -1.15 3.18 -1.40
N ASN A 107 -0.27 3.04 -0.42
CA ASN A 107 0.55 1.82 -0.34
C ASN A 107 -0.30 0.57 -0.17
N THR A 108 0.30 -0.57 -0.47
CA THR A 108 -0.34 -1.89 -0.50
C THR A 108 -1.22 -2.17 0.71
N GLY A 109 -0.70 -1.93 1.91
CA GLY A 109 -1.41 -2.25 3.16
C GLY A 109 -2.44 -1.22 3.59
N ALA A 110 -2.33 0.05 3.16
CA ALA A 110 -3.28 1.10 3.45
C ALA A 110 -4.46 1.13 2.47
N THR A 111 -4.27 0.59 1.27
CA THR A 111 -5.30 0.56 0.22
C THR A 111 -6.64 -0.01 0.69
N PRO A 112 -6.72 -1.18 1.38
CA PRO A 112 -8.00 -1.71 1.84
C PRO A 112 -8.74 -0.76 2.79
N LEU A 113 -8.01 -0.09 3.68
CA LEU A 113 -8.60 0.87 4.60
C LEU A 113 -9.07 2.13 3.86
N ALA A 114 -8.31 2.61 2.87
CA ALA A 114 -8.70 3.75 2.04
C ALA A 114 -9.96 3.45 1.21
N VAL A 115 -10.04 2.26 0.60
CA VAL A 115 -11.23 1.79 -0.12
C VAL A 115 -12.44 1.79 0.82
N ASN A 116 -12.29 1.20 2.00
CA ASN A 116 -13.40 1.02 2.95
C ASN A 116 -13.85 2.32 3.60
N CYS A 117 -12.91 3.19 3.97
CA CYS A 117 -13.19 4.35 4.84
C CYS A 117 -13.16 5.70 4.13
N ALA A 118 -12.58 5.79 2.94
CA ALA A 118 -12.45 7.05 2.21
C ALA A 118 -13.09 7.05 0.82
N GLY A 119 -13.73 5.93 0.42
CA GLY A 119 -14.29 5.79 -0.92
C GLY A 119 -13.20 5.90 -2.00
N PHE A 120 -12.00 5.41 -1.70
CA PHE A 120 -10.92 5.34 -2.67
C PHE A 120 -11.24 4.30 -3.74
N ASN A 121 -11.18 4.70 -5.01
CA ASN A 121 -11.40 3.83 -6.15
C ASN A 121 -10.07 3.64 -6.89
N PRO A 122 -9.30 2.57 -6.57
CA PRO A 122 -8.06 2.27 -7.26
C PRO A 122 -8.32 1.70 -8.65
N PHE A 123 -7.59 2.18 -9.66
CA PHE A 123 -7.75 1.74 -11.03
C PHE A 123 -6.43 1.40 -11.72
N THR A 124 -5.29 1.74 -11.13
CA THR A 124 -3.98 1.52 -11.76
C THR A 124 -2.86 1.32 -10.73
N ILE A 125 -1.81 0.64 -11.18
CA ILE A 125 -0.52 0.50 -10.49
C ILE A 125 0.61 0.78 -11.49
N MET A 126 1.82 0.97 -10.96
CA MET A 126 3.04 1.00 -11.78
C MET A 126 3.49 -0.42 -12.13
N ALA A 127 4.02 -0.60 -13.33
CA ALA A 127 4.51 -1.87 -13.85
C ALA A 127 5.70 -1.68 -14.78
N GLY A 128 6.41 -2.76 -15.07
CA GLY A 128 7.44 -2.83 -16.09
C GLY A 128 6.86 -2.83 -17.51
N GLU A 129 7.71 -2.67 -18.51
CA GLU A 129 7.31 -2.69 -19.93
C GLU A 129 6.60 -3.99 -20.34
N ASP A 130 6.95 -5.11 -19.71
CA ASP A 130 6.34 -6.42 -19.90
C ASP A 130 5.03 -6.63 -19.12
N GLY A 131 4.59 -5.61 -18.38
CA GLY A 131 3.41 -5.65 -17.52
C GLY A 131 3.65 -6.34 -16.17
N SER A 132 4.87 -6.76 -15.87
CA SER A 132 5.20 -7.28 -14.54
C SER A 132 5.11 -6.17 -13.50
N PHE A 133 4.58 -6.51 -12.32
CA PHE A 133 4.44 -5.56 -11.21
C PHE A 133 4.66 -6.25 -9.89
N GLY A 134 4.93 -5.45 -8.87
CA GLY A 134 5.02 -5.95 -7.52
C GLY A 134 6.34 -5.65 -6.84
N TYR A 135 6.37 -5.96 -5.56
CA TYR A 135 7.54 -5.82 -4.69
C TYR A 135 7.56 -6.94 -3.65
N GLU A 136 8.70 -7.13 -3.00
CA GLU A 136 8.87 -8.09 -1.93
C GLU A 136 9.06 -7.37 -0.58
N MET A 137 8.58 -7.99 0.49
CA MET A 137 9.00 -7.64 1.84
C MET A 137 10.35 -8.29 2.11
N GLU A 138 11.30 -7.51 2.62
CA GLU A 138 12.56 -8.03 3.12
C GLU A 138 12.69 -7.78 4.62
N ILE A 139 13.27 -8.77 5.33
CA ILE A 139 13.81 -8.54 6.66
C ILE A 139 15.30 -8.31 6.49
N ILE A 140 15.74 -7.13 6.90
CA ILE A 140 17.13 -6.67 6.76
C ILE A 140 17.79 -6.52 8.11
N THR A 141 19.11 -6.66 8.12
CA THR A 141 19.98 -6.46 9.29
C THR A 141 21.32 -5.88 8.86
N HIS A 142 22.10 -5.36 9.81
CA HIS A 142 23.47 -4.97 9.53
C HIS A 142 24.36 -6.22 9.39
N PRO A 143 25.33 -6.29 8.46
CA PRO A 143 26.19 -7.47 8.28
C PRO A 143 26.96 -7.89 9.54
N GLU A 144 27.29 -6.95 10.40
CA GLU A 144 28.01 -7.18 11.67
C GLU A 144 27.10 -7.55 12.86
N SER A 145 25.77 -7.59 12.67
CA SER A 145 24.79 -7.91 13.73
C SER A 145 24.90 -9.34 14.26
N GLY A 146 25.50 -10.23 13.49
CA GLY A 146 25.51 -11.66 13.76
C GLY A 146 24.19 -12.38 13.42
N ILE A 147 23.14 -11.66 13.00
CA ILE A 147 21.83 -12.23 12.65
C ILE A 147 21.85 -12.66 11.18
N ASN A 148 21.55 -13.93 10.89
CA ASN A 148 21.63 -14.52 9.54
C ASN A 148 20.29 -15.11 9.07
N THR A 149 19.39 -15.43 10.02
CA THR A 149 18.11 -16.05 9.75
C THR A 149 17.01 -15.41 10.59
N PRO A 150 15.73 -15.54 10.20
CA PRO A 150 14.60 -15.01 10.97
C PRO A 150 14.50 -15.57 12.39
N GLU A 151 14.91 -16.84 12.64
CA GLU A 151 14.89 -17.45 13.96
C GLU A 151 15.79 -16.73 14.96
N GLU A 152 16.88 -16.13 14.47
CA GLU A 152 17.86 -15.38 15.30
C GLU A 152 17.35 -13.99 15.73
N LEU A 153 16.14 -13.60 15.29
CA LEU A 153 15.45 -12.41 15.78
C LEU A 153 14.95 -12.55 17.23
N LYS A 154 14.98 -13.76 17.79
CA LYS A 154 14.52 -14.00 19.16
C LYS A 154 15.33 -13.16 20.17
N GLY A 155 14.62 -12.35 20.97
CA GLY A 155 15.20 -11.41 21.92
C GLY A 155 15.78 -10.14 21.32
N LYS A 156 15.72 -9.96 20.00
CA LYS A 156 16.23 -8.80 19.26
C LYS A 156 15.19 -7.71 19.11
N GLN A 157 15.63 -6.51 18.73
CA GLN A 157 14.74 -5.43 18.34
C GLN A 157 14.48 -5.48 16.83
N LEU A 158 13.23 -5.65 16.44
CA LEU A 158 12.79 -5.60 15.04
C LEU A 158 12.01 -4.31 14.77
N ALA A 159 12.53 -3.46 13.91
CA ALA A 159 11.84 -2.26 13.48
C ALA A 159 10.76 -2.59 12.44
N PHE A 160 9.56 -2.15 12.73
CA PHE A 160 8.43 -2.03 11.82
C PHE A 160 8.27 -0.57 11.37
N THR A 161 7.57 -0.32 10.27
CA THR A 161 7.31 1.04 9.78
C THR A 161 6.08 1.65 10.44
N SER A 162 4.89 1.23 10.00
CA SER A 162 3.60 1.64 10.55
C SER A 162 2.64 0.45 10.56
N GLN A 163 1.63 0.49 11.43
CA GLN A 163 0.64 -0.61 11.55
C GLN A 163 -0.19 -0.83 10.28
N THR A 164 -0.29 0.15 9.40
CA THR A 164 -0.99 0.03 8.11
C THR A 164 -0.11 -0.49 6.99
N SER A 165 1.22 -0.56 7.17
CA SER A 165 2.14 -1.04 6.15
C SER A 165 2.01 -2.56 5.94
N ASN A 166 1.94 -3.00 4.68
CA ASN A 166 1.99 -4.43 4.36
C ASN A 166 3.37 -5.01 4.70
N SER A 167 4.42 -4.56 3.99
CA SER A 167 5.79 -5.09 4.16
C SER A 167 6.49 -4.61 5.44
N GLY A 168 6.06 -3.48 6.00
CA GLY A 168 6.65 -2.94 7.21
C GLY A 168 5.97 -3.41 8.52
N PHE A 169 4.88 -4.19 8.46
CA PHE A 169 4.24 -4.70 9.67
C PHE A 169 3.37 -5.94 9.43
N LYS A 170 2.34 -5.89 8.56
CA LYS A 170 1.33 -6.94 8.46
C LYS A 170 1.88 -8.26 7.94
N ALA A 171 2.57 -8.24 6.81
CA ALA A 171 3.17 -9.43 6.22
C ALA A 171 4.28 -10.02 7.10
N PRO A 172 5.28 -9.26 7.58
CA PRO A 172 6.31 -9.82 8.44
C PRO A 172 5.74 -10.37 9.75
N SER A 173 4.73 -9.75 10.36
CA SER A 173 4.09 -10.28 11.56
C SER A 173 3.42 -11.63 11.32
N ALA A 174 2.67 -11.76 10.21
CA ALA A 174 2.01 -13.01 9.84
C ALA A 174 3.03 -14.10 9.50
N ILE A 175 4.06 -13.78 8.73
CA ILE A 175 5.09 -14.72 8.29
C ILE A 175 5.93 -15.21 9.47
N LEU A 176 6.39 -14.29 10.34
CA LEU A 176 7.19 -14.65 11.51
C LEU A 176 6.42 -15.55 12.47
N ASP A 177 5.11 -15.33 12.68
CA ASP A 177 4.28 -16.22 13.49
C ASP A 177 4.05 -17.57 12.79
N ALA A 178 3.66 -17.57 11.52
CA ALA A 178 3.27 -18.79 10.80
C ALA A 178 4.45 -19.71 10.47
N GLU A 179 5.58 -19.15 10.02
CA GLU A 179 6.73 -19.94 9.54
C GLU A 179 7.78 -20.19 10.62
N TYR A 180 7.94 -19.26 11.58
CA TYR A 180 9.00 -19.30 12.59
C TYR A 180 8.49 -19.37 14.03
N GLY A 181 7.17 -19.23 14.25
CA GLY A 181 6.58 -19.20 15.59
C GLY A 181 7.01 -18.01 16.43
N LEU A 182 7.43 -16.91 15.80
CA LEU A 182 7.91 -15.71 16.46
C LEU A 182 6.83 -14.63 16.53
N LYS A 183 6.50 -14.17 17.74
CA LYS A 183 5.47 -13.17 17.99
C LYS A 183 6.05 -11.86 18.56
N PRO A 184 5.55 -10.71 18.09
CA PRO A 184 5.92 -9.42 18.65
C PRO A 184 5.65 -9.38 20.16
N GLU A 185 6.50 -8.68 20.93
CA GLU A 185 6.41 -8.51 22.38
C GLU A 185 6.60 -9.80 23.21
N VAL A 186 6.58 -10.97 22.58
CA VAL A 186 6.79 -12.28 23.22
C VAL A 186 8.20 -12.80 22.91
N ASP A 187 8.53 -12.89 21.62
CA ASP A 187 9.77 -13.49 21.16
C ASP A 187 10.80 -12.45 20.72
N PHE A 188 10.36 -11.27 20.30
CA PHE A 188 11.21 -10.14 19.91
C PHE A 188 10.57 -8.81 20.32
N ASN A 189 11.40 -7.74 20.39
CA ASN A 189 10.96 -6.41 20.79
C ASN A 189 10.59 -5.58 19.54
N PRO A 190 9.30 -5.29 19.27
CA PRO A 190 8.92 -4.46 18.15
C PRO A 190 9.24 -2.98 18.41
N ALA A 191 9.74 -2.27 17.40
CA ALA A 191 9.84 -0.83 17.36
C ALA A 191 9.12 -0.29 16.14
N PHE A 192 8.60 0.94 16.16
CA PHE A 192 7.96 1.57 15.02
C PHE A 192 8.73 2.80 14.60
N SER A 193 9.35 2.76 13.42
CA SER A 193 10.18 3.84 12.86
C SER A 193 9.37 4.93 12.14
N GLY A 194 8.12 4.63 11.79
CA GLY A 194 7.22 5.52 11.05
C GLY A 194 7.25 5.32 9.53
N ALA A 195 8.42 5.09 8.92
CA ALA A 195 8.59 4.94 7.47
C ALA A 195 9.75 3.98 7.13
N HIS A 196 9.81 3.54 5.86
CA HIS A 196 10.81 2.55 5.43
C HIS A 196 12.23 3.12 5.44
N ASP A 197 12.43 4.36 5.04
CA ASP A 197 13.73 5.04 5.06
C ASP A 197 14.32 5.10 6.47
N ASN A 198 13.49 5.46 7.46
CA ASN A 198 13.91 5.46 8.87
C ASN A 198 14.32 4.06 9.36
N SER A 199 13.57 3.01 8.96
CA SER A 199 13.91 1.62 9.29
C SER A 199 15.24 1.20 8.67
N ILE A 200 15.44 1.52 7.39
CA ILE A 200 16.66 1.16 6.63
C ILE A 200 17.88 1.88 7.20
N LEU A 201 17.76 3.19 7.46
CA LEU A 201 18.84 3.97 8.10
C LEU A 201 19.13 3.47 9.50
N GLY A 202 18.09 3.15 10.29
CA GLY A 202 18.26 2.62 11.63
C GLY A 202 19.02 1.30 11.67
N VAL A 203 18.82 0.42 10.68
CA VAL A 203 19.63 -0.80 10.52
C VAL A 203 21.06 -0.47 10.09
N ALA A 204 21.22 0.41 9.09
CA ALA A 204 22.55 0.79 8.58
C ALA A 204 23.43 1.44 9.64
N TYR A 205 22.84 2.19 10.57
CA TYR A 205 23.53 2.83 11.71
C TYR A 205 23.50 1.98 12.99
N GLN A 206 22.92 0.78 12.95
CA GLN A 206 22.82 -0.16 14.08
C GLN A 206 21.98 0.38 15.26
N ASP A 207 21.03 1.27 14.99
CA ASP A 207 20.01 1.72 15.95
C ASP A 207 18.95 0.65 16.20
N TYR A 208 18.73 -0.24 15.21
CA TYR A 208 17.86 -1.42 15.27
C TYR A 208 18.67 -2.67 14.90
N ASP A 209 18.41 -3.79 15.56
CA ASP A 209 19.03 -5.08 15.25
C ASP A 209 18.62 -5.58 13.85
N ALA A 210 17.36 -5.38 13.49
CA ALA A 210 16.77 -5.74 12.20
C ALA A 210 15.57 -4.83 11.86
N ALA A 211 15.13 -4.86 10.60
CA ALA A 211 13.91 -4.18 10.17
C ALA A 211 13.19 -4.94 9.07
N ALA A 212 11.85 -4.81 9.04
CA ALA A 212 11.02 -5.29 7.94
C ALA A 212 10.68 -4.13 7.01
N VAL A 213 11.04 -4.26 5.73
CA VAL A 213 10.97 -3.16 4.76
C VAL A 213 10.45 -3.63 3.39
N ALA A 214 10.06 -2.66 2.55
CA ALA A 214 9.81 -2.90 1.12
C ALA A 214 11.15 -2.87 0.38
N ASN A 215 11.45 -3.91 -0.42
CA ASN A 215 12.65 -3.95 -1.25
C ASN A 215 12.70 -2.80 -2.25
N SER A 216 11.56 -2.35 -2.75
CA SER A 216 11.45 -1.21 -3.66
C SER A 216 12.00 0.09 -3.05
N VAL A 217 11.71 0.35 -1.75
CA VAL A 217 12.28 1.51 -1.05
C VAL A 217 13.78 1.31 -0.80
N LEU A 218 14.19 0.12 -0.37
CA LEU A 218 15.61 -0.20 -0.18
C LEU A 218 16.41 0.02 -1.47
N ASN A 219 15.92 -0.48 -2.59
CA ASN A 219 16.56 -0.33 -3.90
C ASN A 219 16.71 1.14 -4.30
N ARG A 220 15.68 1.98 -4.09
CA ARG A 220 15.77 3.42 -4.36
C ARG A 220 16.79 4.13 -3.47
N MET A 221 16.84 3.80 -2.18
CA MET A 221 17.81 4.38 -1.25
C MET A 221 19.25 3.98 -1.58
N LEU A 222 19.46 2.72 -1.97
CA LEU A 222 20.76 2.24 -2.47
C LEU A 222 21.19 2.97 -3.75
N SER A 223 20.26 3.14 -4.67
CA SER A 223 20.49 3.82 -5.95
C SER A 223 20.80 5.30 -5.81
N ARG A 224 20.18 5.96 -4.85
CA ARG A 224 20.44 7.37 -4.49
C ARG A 224 21.66 7.53 -3.58
N GLU A 225 22.36 6.43 -3.27
CA GLU A 225 23.49 6.40 -2.33
C GLU A 225 23.18 6.96 -0.94
N VAL A 226 21.91 6.95 -0.53
CA VAL A 226 21.46 7.34 0.82
C VAL A 226 21.93 6.32 1.86
N VAL A 227 22.02 5.05 1.46
CA VAL A 227 22.56 3.96 2.26
C VAL A 227 23.55 3.14 1.41
N LYS A 228 24.59 2.63 2.04
CA LYS A 228 25.58 1.79 1.37
C LYS A 228 25.13 0.33 1.34
N ALA A 229 25.39 -0.37 0.24
CA ALA A 229 25.02 -1.78 0.09
C ALA A 229 25.74 -2.70 1.10
N ASP A 230 26.95 -2.35 1.50
CA ASP A 230 27.74 -3.09 2.49
C ASP A 230 27.30 -2.88 3.94
N ALA A 231 26.36 -1.95 4.19
CA ALA A 231 25.72 -1.73 5.50
C ALA A 231 24.41 -2.53 5.68
N ILE A 232 23.93 -3.20 4.64
CA ILE A 232 22.63 -3.91 4.65
C ILE A 232 22.82 -5.37 4.22
N LYS A 233 22.18 -6.27 4.98
CA LYS A 233 22.09 -7.70 4.67
C LYS A 233 20.64 -8.13 4.74
N SER A 234 20.13 -8.72 3.67
CA SER A 234 18.79 -9.35 3.67
C SER A 234 18.88 -10.75 4.26
N ILE A 235 18.02 -11.08 5.21
CA ILE A 235 17.92 -12.41 5.83
C ILE A 235 16.62 -13.14 5.49
N TYR A 236 15.64 -12.44 4.88
CA TYR A 236 14.38 -13.01 4.40
C TYR A 236 13.80 -12.17 3.27
N LYS A 237 13.20 -12.84 2.29
CA LYS A 237 12.40 -12.24 1.22
C LYS A 237 11.06 -12.94 1.09
N SER A 238 9.99 -12.20 1.01
CA SER A 238 8.64 -12.75 0.83
C SER A 238 8.32 -13.08 -0.63
N GLN A 239 7.14 -13.64 -0.85
CA GLN A 239 6.48 -13.59 -2.16
C GLN A 239 6.22 -12.15 -2.60
N THR A 240 5.93 -11.98 -3.90
CA THR A 240 5.59 -10.68 -4.49
C THR A 240 4.21 -10.20 -4.03
N PHE A 241 4.10 -8.92 -3.69
CA PHE A 241 2.87 -8.21 -3.37
C PHE A 241 2.61 -7.11 -4.41
N PRO A 242 1.34 -6.70 -4.64
CA PRO A 242 1.05 -5.53 -5.48
C PRO A 242 1.70 -4.27 -4.90
N THR A 243 2.11 -3.35 -5.76
CA THR A 243 2.71 -2.07 -5.39
C THR A 243 1.67 -1.06 -4.87
N THR A 244 2.03 0.23 -4.88
CA THR A 244 1.10 1.32 -4.59
C THR A 244 -0.06 1.34 -5.58
N ALA A 245 -1.30 1.34 -5.08
CA ALA A 245 -2.48 1.56 -5.91
C ALA A 245 -2.71 3.06 -6.13
N TYR A 246 -2.91 3.46 -7.37
CA TYR A 246 -3.34 4.82 -7.71
C TYR A 246 -4.81 4.84 -8.07
N GLY A 247 -5.49 5.88 -7.63
CA GLY A 247 -6.92 6.02 -7.80
C GLY A 247 -7.44 7.39 -7.38
N PHE A 248 -8.74 7.52 -7.39
CA PHE A 248 -9.44 8.76 -7.07
C PHE A 248 -10.57 8.55 -6.07
N ALA A 249 -11.11 9.64 -5.53
CA ALA A 249 -12.31 9.61 -4.70
C ALA A 249 -13.53 9.23 -5.55
N HIS A 250 -14.32 8.26 -5.06
CA HIS A 250 -15.46 7.65 -5.77
C HIS A 250 -16.48 8.64 -6.33
N ASN A 251 -16.62 9.80 -5.68
CA ASN A 251 -17.64 10.79 -6.00
C ASN A 251 -17.19 11.89 -6.97
N LEU A 252 -16.02 11.78 -7.59
CA LEU A 252 -15.65 12.72 -8.65
C LEU A 252 -16.59 12.60 -9.85
N HIS A 253 -16.86 13.73 -10.53
CA HIS A 253 -17.69 13.75 -11.74
C HIS A 253 -17.20 12.70 -12.75
N PRO A 254 -18.08 11.91 -13.41
CA PRO A 254 -17.68 10.83 -14.31
C PRO A 254 -16.70 11.23 -15.41
N ASP A 255 -16.94 12.39 -16.06
CA ASP A 255 -16.01 12.88 -17.10
C ASP A 255 -14.62 13.17 -16.52
N LEU A 256 -14.56 13.68 -15.28
CA LEU A 256 -13.28 13.94 -14.61
C LEU A 256 -12.57 12.63 -14.24
N GLN A 257 -13.30 11.60 -13.79
CA GLN A 257 -12.73 10.27 -13.56
C GLN A 257 -12.12 9.72 -14.85
N ALA A 258 -12.83 9.82 -15.99
CA ALA A 258 -12.33 9.36 -17.29
C ALA A 258 -11.08 10.14 -17.74
N GLN A 259 -11.06 11.46 -17.55
CA GLN A 259 -9.90 12.31 -17.86
C GLN A 259 -8.68 11.96 -16.99
N ILE A 260 -8.89 11.66 -15.69
CA ILE A 260 -7.83 11.23 -14.79
C ILE A 260 -7.26 9.88 -15.24
N GLN A 261 -8.13 8.91 -15.58
CA GLN A 261 -7.67 7.62 -16.09
C GLN A 261 -6.89 7.77 -17.41
N ASP A 262 -7.37 8.60 -18.35
CA ASP A 262 -6.65 8.90 -19.59
C ASP A 262 -5.28 9.53 -19.29
N ALA A 263 -5.18 10.44 -18.32
CA ALA A 263 -3.91 11.02 -17.94
C ALA A 263 -2.89 9.98 -17.45
N PHE A 264 -3.30 9.03 -16.62
CA PHE A 264 -2.40 7.96 -16.17
C PHE A 264 -1.95 7.07 -17.33
N PHE A 265 -2.86 6.61 -18.17
CA PHE A 265 -2.55 5.63 -19.24
C PHE A 265 -1.90 6.25 -20.48
N SER A 266 -1.98 7.58 -20.65
CA SER A 266 -1.34 8.29 -21.77
C SER A 266 -0.06 9.04 -21.37
N PHE A 267 0.38 8.92 -20.11
CA PHE A 267 1.60 9.58 -19.67
C PHE A 267 2.83 8.96 -20.33
N ASP A 268 3.62 9.80 -20.97
CA ASP A 268 4.91 9.40 -21.50
C ASP A 268 5.97 9.50 -20.40
N TRP A 269 6.52 8.37 -20.00
CA TRP A 269 7.51 8.27 -18.93
C TRP A 269 8.91 8.66 -19.40
N GLU A 270 9.20 8.67 -20.72
CA GLU A 270 10.54 8.89 -21.23
C GLU A 270 11.09 10.29 -20.87
N GLY A 271 12.28 10.31 -20.29
CA GLY A 271 13.00 11.54 -19.90
C GLY A 271 12.39 12.25 -18.68
N THR A 272 11.49 11.63 -17.94
CA THR A 272 10.87 12.21 -16.74
C THR A 272 11.56 11.77 -15.45
N LYS A 273 11.46 12.60 -14.41
CA LYS A 273 11.91 12.26 -13.06
C LYS A 273 11.14 11.07 -12.47
N LEU A 274 9.89 10.87 -12.89
CA LEU A 274 9.10 9.73 -12.50
C LEU A 274 9.77 8.43 -12.99
N LYS A 275 10.21 8.38 -14.25
CA LYS A 275 10.95 7.24 -14.77
C LYS A 275 12.29 7.07 -14.04
N GLU A 276 13.08 8.12 -13.88
CA GLU A 276 14.37 8.06 -13.17
C GLU A 276 14.26 7.45 -11.77
N GLU A 277 13.18 7.78 -11.04
CA GLU A 277 12.96 7.28 -9.69
C GLU A 277 12.48 5.83 -9.64
N PHE A 278 11.58 5.43 -10.55
CA PHE A 278 10.88 4.15 -10.44
C PHE A 278 11.41 3.05 -11.38
N GLU A 279 12.11 3.39 -12.48
CA GLU A 279 12.69 2.42 -13.42
C GLU A 279 13.63 1.41 -12.75
N ARG A 280 14.31 1.81 -11.67
CA ARG A 280 15.22 0.94 -10.91
C ARG A 280 14.51 -0.20 -10.18
N ASN A 281 13.19 -0.07 -9.99
CA ASN A 281 12.32 -1.15 -9.51
C ASN A 281 11.63 -1.89 -10.67
N GLY A 282 12.00 -1.58 -11.91
CA GLY A 282 11.38 -2.13 -13.12
C GLY A 282 10.08 -1.43 -13.50
N GLU A 283 9.71 -0.31 -12.85
CA GLU A 283 8.45 0.39 -13.08
C GLU A 283 8.65 1.49 -14.14
N SER A 284 7.90 1.43 -15.25
CA SER A 284 8.04 2.34 -16.39
C SER A 284 6.72 2.69 -17.08
N GLN A 285 5.61 2.19 -16.57
CA GLN A 285 4.28 2.50 -17.08
C GLN A 285 3.21 2.31 -16.00
N PHE A 286 2.01 2.81 -16.28
CA PHE A 286 0.81 2.50 -15.52
C PHE A 286 -0.01 1.45 -16.23
N ILE A 287 -0.47 0.42 -15.50
CA ILE A 287 -1.35 -0.61 -16.02
C ILE A 287 -2.70 -0.62 -15.29
N PRO A 288 -3.81 -0.97 -15.98
CA PRO A 288 -5.11 -1.07 -15.33
C PRO A 288 -5.18 -2.23 -14.36
N ILE A 289 -5.91 -2.04 -13.25
CA ILE A 289 -6.17 -3.05 -12.23
C ILE A 289 -7.63 -3.04 -11.81
N THR A 290 -8.03 -4.11 -11.10
CA THR A 290 -9.21 -4.13 -10.24
C THR A 290 -8.79 -4.35 -8.79
N TYR A 291 -9.46 -3.68 -7.86
CA TYR A 291 -9.20 -3.91 -6.43
C TYR A 291 -9.55 -5.34 -6.02
N GLN A 292 -10.61 -5.88 -6.60
CA GLN A 292 -11.11 -7.20 -6.27
C GLN A 292 -10.05 -8.29 -6.54
N GLU A 293 -9.38 -8.26 -7.68
CA GLU A 293 -8.39 -9.27 -8.06
C GLU A 293 -7.01 -8.99 -7.48
N HIS A 294 -6.49 -7.78 -7.71
CA HIS A 294 -5.09 -7.47 -7.40
C HIS A 294 -4.80 -7.32 -5.90
N TRP A 295 -5.82 -7.03 -5.07
CA TRP A 295 -5.69 -6.93 -3.61
C TRP A 295 -6.24 -8.13 -2.84
N GLU A 296 -6.59 -9.23 -3.50
CA GLU A 296 -7.09 -10.44 -2.84
C GLU A 296 -6.10 -11.01 -1.82
N VAL A 297 -4.82 -11.09 -2.19
CA VAL A 297 -3.75 -11.55 -1.30
C VAL A 297 -3.63 -10.68 -0.05
N ILE A 298 -3.78 -9.36 -0.20
CA ILE A 298 -3.68 -8.43 0.93
C ILE A 298 -4.89 -8.56 1.86
N ARG A 299 -6.10 -8.69 1.32
CA ARG A 299 -7.30 -8.95 2.12
C ARG A 299 -7.22 -10.27 2.86
N THR A 300 -6.59 -11.28 2.25
CA THR A 300 -6.34 -12.57 2.90
C THR A 300 -5.37 -12.44 4.08
N ILE A 301 -4.25 -11.71 3.90
CA ILE A 301 -3.30 -11.40 4.97
C ILE A 301 -3.98 -10.59 6.09
N ASP A 302 -4.76 -9.59 5.75
CA ASP A 302 -5.49 -8.76 6.71
C ASP A 302 -6.50 -9.60 7.51
N THR A 303 -7.18 -10.54 6.87
CA THR A 303 -8.10 -11.48 7.53
C THR A 303 -7.35 -12.39 8.50
N ALA A 304 -6.21 -12.95 8.10
CA ALA A 304 -5.38 -13.79 8.95
C ALA A 304 -4.86 -13.04 10.18
N ASN A 305 -4.50 -11.78 10.02
CA ASN A 305 -4.07 -10.90 11.11
C ASN A 305 -5.25 -10.28 11.91
N GLN A 306 -6.49 -10.62 11.61
CA GLN A 306 -7.69 -10.05 12.23
C GLN A 306 -7.74 -8.51 12.13
N VAL A 307 -7.21 -7.96 11.04
CA VAL A 307 -7.24 -6.51 10.79
C VAL A 307 -8.69 -6.06 10.59
N SER A 308 -9.12 -5.09 11.38
CA SER A 308 -10.41 -4.43 11.21
C SER A 308 -10.24 -3.16 10.39
N TYR A 309 -11.09 -2.99 9.36
CA TYR A 309 -11.16 -1.74 8.58
C TYR A 309 -12.16 -0.76 9.23
N THR A 310 -12.07 -0.58 10.54
CA THR A 310 -12.94 0.32 11.28
C THR A 310 -12.59 1.76 10.95
N CYS A 311 -13.58 2.53 10.52
CA CYS A 311 -13.43 3.93 10.17
C CYS A 311 -13.68 4.78 11.43
N SER A 312 -12.66 5.48 11.90
CA SER A 312 -12.73 6.39 13.05
C SER A 312 -13.21 7.77 12.66
#